data_c1ac95bafce1287d8019bad9d5e7fa82
#
_entry.id   c1ac95bafce1287d8019bad9d5e7fa82
#
_cell.length_a   1.000
_cell.length_b   1.000
_cell.length_c   1.000
_cell.angle_alpha   90.00
_cell.angle_beta   90.00
_cell.angle_gamma   90.00
#
_symmetry.space_group_name_H-M   'P 1'
#
loop_
_entity.id
_entity.type
_entity.pdbx_description
1 polymer ?
#
loop_
_entity_poly.entity_id
_entity_poly.type
_entity_poly.pdbx_seq_one_letter_code
_entity_poly.pdbx_strand_id
1 'polypeptide(L)'
;MVLPNFKENLEKYAKLLVANGINVQPGHTVALNIDVEQRELAHLIVKEAYALGAHEVIVQWADDLTAREKFLHAPMERLDNVPDYKVAEMNYLLEKKASRLGVRSSDPGALNGVDAEKLSASAKAMGIAMKPMRIATQSNKVSWTVAAAAGTEWAKKVFPNAASDEEAVDLLWDQIFKTCRVYEDDPVAAWKAHEEKLSSKAKVLNEEQFTALHYTAPGTDLTLGLPKNHHWESAGSLNAQGEYFIANMPTEEVFTAPDFRRAEGFVTSTKPLSYNGNIIEGIKVTFKDGQIVDITAEKGDQVMKDLVFENAGARALGECALVPDPSPISQSGITFFNTLFDENASNHLAIGAAYATSVVGGENFSEEELEAAGLNRSDVHVDFMIGSDQMDIDGIREDGSRVAIFRNGDWAI
;
A
#
# COMPACT_ATOMS: atom_id res chain seq x y z
N MET A 1 12.42 20.32 18.18
CA MET A 1 13.27 20.89 17.10
C MET A 1 12.29 21.38 16.05
N VAL A 2 12.39 22.58 15.56
CA VAL A 2 11.52 23.00 14.43
C VAL A 2 12.22 22.58 13.15
N LEU A 3 11.55 21.75 12.34
CA LEU A 3 12.11 21.24 11.09
C LEU A 3 12.41 22.43 10.14
N PRO A 4 13.66 22.62 9.68
CA PRO A 4 14.00 23.76 8.82
C PRO A 4 13.17 23.80 7.54
N ASN A 5 12.73 25.00 7.13
CA ASN A 5 11.94 25.21 5.91
C ASN A 5 10.65 24.38 5.83
N PHE A 6 10.08 24.00 7.00
CA PHE A 6 8.92 23.10 7.06
C PHE A 6 7.77 23.57 6.14
N LYS A 7 7.43 24.86 6.19
CA LYS A 7 6.34 25.42 5.39
C LYS A 7 6.59 25.29 3.88
N GLU A 8 7.81 25.58 3.42
CA GLU A 8 8.20 25.45 2.02
C GLU A 8 8.12 23.98 1.58
N ASN A 9 8.64 23.06 2.42
CA ASN A 9 8.56 21.62 2.14
C ASN A 9 7.12 21.11 2.13
N LEU A 10 6.26 21.62 3.01
CA LEU A 10 4.84 21.28 3.02
C LEU A 10 4.13 21.76 1.74
N GLU A 11 4.47 22.95 1.22
CA GLU A 11 4.00 23.48 -0.06
C GLU A 11 4.46 22.59 -1.24
N LYS A 12 5.75 22.19 -1.26
CA LYS A 12 6.29 21.26 -2.26
C LYS A 12 5.59 19.90 -2.20
N TYR A 13 5.33 19.38 -0.98
CA TYR A 13 4.63 18.13 -0.78
C TYR A 13 3.18 18.19 -1.28
N ALA A 14 2.43 19.23 -0.94
CA ALA A 14 1.07 19.42 -1.43
C ALA A 14 1.03 19.46 -2.98
N LYS A 15 1.96 20.21 -3.61
CA LYS A 15 2.08 20.25 -5.07
C LYS A 15 2.38 18.87 -5.66
N LEU A 16 3.30 18.12 -5.06
CA LEU A 16 3.64 16.77 -5.47
C LEU A 16 2.42 15.84 -5.47
N LEU A 17 1.64 15.81 -4.37
CA LEU A 17 0.46 14.98 -4.24
C LEU A 17 -0.62 15.29 -5.28
N VAL A 18 -0.78 16.56 -5.64
CA VAL A 18 -1.80 17.00 -6.58
C VAL A 18 -1.36 16.83 -8.03
N ALA A 19 -0.09 17.15 -8.34
CA ALA A 19 0.43 17.13 -9.70
C ALA A 19 0.88 15.74 -10.17
N ASN A 20 1.54 14.96 -9.31
CA ASN A 20 2.01 13.61 -9.65
C ASN A 20 1.09 12.53 -9.06
N GLY A 21 0.65 12.70 -7.80
CA GLY A 21 -0.21 11.74 -7.15
C GLY A 21 -1.48 11.53 -7.95
N ILE A 22 -2.48 12.34 -7.73
CA ILE A 22 -3.78 12.23 -8.43
C ILE A 22 -3.79 12.88 -9.82
N ASN A 23 -2.72 13.54 -10.24
CA ASN A 23 -2.56 14.20 -11.55
C ASN A 23 -3.79 15.02 -11.96
N VAL A 24 -4.12 16.02 -11.18
CA VAL A 24 -5.31 16.87 -11.41
C VAL A 24 -5.26 17.54 -12.78
N GLN A 25 -6.33 17.34 -13.55
CA GLN A 25 -6.54 17.99 -14.86
C GLN A 25 -7.64 19.06 -14.75
N PRO A 26 -7.67 20.06 -15.68
CA PRO A 26 -8.74 21.04 -15.73
C PRO A 26 -10.12 20.39 -15.80
N GLY A 27 -11.02 20.83 -14.91
CA GLY A 27 -12.40 20.33 -14.84
C GLY A 27 -12.60 19.13 -13.90
N HIS A 28 -11.52 18.55 -13.29
CA HIS A 28 -11.65 17.45 -12.35
C HIS A 28 -12.41 17.84 -11.08
N THR A 29 -13.17 16.89 -10.54
CA THR A 29 -13.60 16.88 -9.14
C THR A 29 -12.58 16.10 -8.34
N VAL A 30 -12.16 16.62 -7.18
CA VAL A 30 -11.20 16.01 -6.27
C VAL A 30 -11.87 15.71 -4.94
N ALA A 31 -11.74 14.48 -4.45
CA ALA A 31 -12.14 14.08 -3.10
C ALA A 31 -10.87 13.90 -2.24
N LEU A 32 -10.66 14.81 -1.31
CA LEU A 32 -9.56 14.78 -0.34
C LEU A 32 -10.06 14.22 0.98
N ASN A 33 -9.57 13.05 1.39
CA ASN A 33 -9.76 12.50 2.73
C ASN A 33 -8.51 12.74 3.56
N ILE A 34 -8.62 13.49 4.65
CA ILE A 34 -7.48 13.95 5.44
C ILE A 34 -7.88 14.17 6.91
N ASP A 35 -6.96 13.93 7.82
CA ASP A 35 -7.17 14.14 9.25
C ASP A 35 -7.25 15.64 9.62
N VAL A 36 -8.05 15.96 10.62
CA VAL A 36 -8.23 17.36 11.10
C VAL A 36 -6.96 18.00 11.64
N GLU A 37 -6.00 17.19 12.15
CA GLU A 37 -4.68 17.69 12.54
C GLU A 37 -3.92 18.29 11.36
N GLN A 38 -4.19 17.86 10.13
CA GLN A 38 -3.48 18.21 8.91
C GLN A 38 -4.13 19.38 8.15
N ARG A 39 -4.78 20.29 8.88
CA ARG A 39 -5.52 21.42 8.28
C ARG A 39 -4.66 22.29 7.35
N GLU A 40 -3.40 22.55 7.72
CA GLU A 40 -2.49 23.37 6.89
C GLU A 40 -2.19 22.68 5.55
N LEU A 41 -1.85 21.38 5.58
CA LEU A 41 -1.64 20.59 4.38
C LEU A 41 -2.91 20.53 3.52
N ALA A 42 -4.09 20.35 4.12
CA ALA A 42 -5.36 20.34 3.40
C ALA A 42 -5.59 21.63 2.62
N HIS A 43 -5.34 22.81 3.25
CA HIS A 43 -5.47 24.10 2.59
C HIS A 43 -4.51 24.23 1.39
N LEU A 44 -3.28 23.75 1.52
CA LEU A 44 -2.29 23.77 0.44
C LEU A 44 -2.70 22.85 -0.71
N ILE A 45 -3.16 21.63 -0.41
CA ILE A 45 -3.68 20.68 -1.42
C ILE A 45 -4.86 21.29 -2.19
N VAL A 46 -5.82 21.89 -1.48
CA VAL A 46 -6.99 22.54 -2.10
C VAL A 46 -6.55 23.68 -3.02
N LYS A 47 -5.62 24.52 -2.55
CA LYS A 47 -5.05 25.63 -3.34
C LYS A 47 -4.38 25.14 -4.61
N GLU A 48 -3.53 24.11 -4.51
CA GLU A 48 -2.82 23.54 -5.66
C GLU A 48 -3.77 22.86 -6.65
N ALA A 49 -4.81 22.15 -6.16
CA ALA A 49 -5.80 21.51 -7.02
C ALA A 49 -6.57 22.55 -7.86
N TYR A 50 -7.00 23.65 -7.25
CA TYR A 50 -7.64 24.75 -8.00
C TYR A 50 -6.67 25.47 -8.93
N ALA A 51 -5.40 25.61 -8.55
CA ALA A 51 -4.37 26.19 -9.43
C ALA A 51 -4.14 25.37 -10.70
N LEU A 52 -4.31 24.05 -10.63
CA LEU A 52 -4.27 23.14 -11.80
C LEU A 52 -5.62 23.08 -12.55
N GLY A 53 -6.63 23.79 -12.11
CA GLY A 53 -7.92 23.90 -12.81
C GLY A 53 -8.99 22.92 -12.35
N ALA A 54 -8.89 22.33 -11.16
CA ALA A 54 -9.96 21.56 -10.58
C ALA A 54 -11.28 22.34 -10.60
N HIS A 55 -12.37 21.68 -10.97
CA HIS A 55 -13.73 22.27 -10.92
C HIS A 55 -14.25 22.34 -9.49
N GLU A 56 -13.97 21.31 -8.71
CA GLU A 56 -14.45 21.15 -7.35
C GLU A 56 -13.45 20.35 -6.50
N VAL A 57 -13.28 20.76 -5.24
CA VAL A 57 -12.53 19.98 -4.24
C VAL A 57 -13.40 19.75 -3.02
N ILE A 58 -13.72 18.50 -2.73
CA ILE A 58 -14.52 18.06 -1.58
C ILE A 58 -13.57 17.53 -0.52
N VAL A 59 -13.52 18.20 0.65
CA VAL A 59 -12.67 17.76 1.76
C VAL A 59 -13.50 16.94 2.74
N GLN A 60 -13.08 15.70 2.93
CA GLN A 60 -13.64 14.75 3.91
C GLN A 60 -12.68 14.67 5.10
N TRP A 61 -13.06 15.29 6.20
CA TRP A 61 -12.27 15.29 7.42
C TRP A 61 -12.40 13.98 8.19
N ALA A 62 -11.27 13.43 8.59
CA ALA A 62 -11.17 12.32 9.53
C ALA A 62 -10.71 12.82 10.91
N ASP A 63 -11.14 12.15 11.97
CA ASP A 63 -10.73 12.43 13.34
C ASP A 63 -10.89 11.15 14.17
N ASP A 64 -9.77 10.61 14.63
CA ASP A 64 -9.72 9.37 15.38
C ASP A 64 -10.44 9.46 16.73
N LEU A 65 -10.40 10.60 17.41
CA LEU A 65 -11.11 10.80 18.66
C LEU A 65 -12.62 10.76 18.46
N THR A 66 -13.12 11.49 17.46
CA THR A 66 -14.55 11.45 17.10
C THR A 66 -14.99 10.06 16.66
N ALA A 67 -14.16 9.35 15.90
CA ALA A 67 -14.44 7.97 15.49
C ALA A 67 -14.51 7.03 16.72
N ARG A 68 -13.58 7.17 17.66
CA ARG A 68 -13.56 6.39 18.91
C ARG A 68 -14.83 6.63 19.73
N GLU A 69 -15.21 7.89 19.96
CA GLU A 69 -16.42 8.23 20.72
C GLU A 69 -17.68 7.63 20.07
N LYS A 70 -17.75 7.67 18.74
CA LYS A 70 -18.83 6.99 17.99
C LYS A 70 -18.89 5.49 18.31
N PHE A 71 -17.77 4.77 18.28
CA PHE A 71 -17.75 3.34 18.55
C PHE A 71 -18.06 3.00 19.99
N LEU A 72 -17.62 3.82 20.95
CA LEU A 72 -17.93 3.61 22.36
C LEU A 72 -19.43 3.80 22.66
N HIS A 73 -20.08 4.78 22.07
CA HIS A 73 -21.41 5.24 22.50
C HIS A 73 -22.55 4.92 21.54
N ALA A 74 -22.27 4.77 20.22
CA ALA A 74 -23.35 4.47 19.27
C ALA A 74 -23.92 3.06 19.49
N PRO A 75 -25.25 2.88 19.35
CA PRO A 75 -25.85 1.57 19.39
C PRO A 75 -25.53 0.76 18.13
N MET A 76 -25.61 -0.57 18.22
CA MET A 76 -25.21 -1.50 17.16
C MET A 76 -25.98 -1.20 15.84
N GLU A 77 -27.30 -0.98 15.92
CA GLU A 77 -28.13 -0.67 14.76
C GLU A 77 -27.70 0.59 13.99
N ARG A 78 -26.85 1.41 14.61
CA ARG A 78 -26.27 2.60 13.96
C ARG A 78 -24.91 2.30 13.34
N LEU A 79 -24.23 1.27 13.82
CA LEU A 79 -22.90 0.87 13.37
C LEU A 79 -22.96 -0.16 12.22
N ASP A 80 -23.95 -1.03 12.24
CA ASP A 80 -24.19 -2.05 11.21
C ASP A 80 -24.89 -1.53 9.95
N ASN A 81 -25.14 -0.21 9.91
CA ASN A 81 -25.81 0.46 8.76
C ASN A 81 -25.06 1.73 8.36
N VAL A 82 -24.89 1.95 7.04
CA VAL A 82 -24.32 3.16 6.48
C VAL A 82 -25.44 4.15 6.13
N PRO A 83 -25.39 5.41 6.61
CA PRO A 83 -26.43 6.41 6.32
C PRO A 83 -26.54 6.72 4.82
N ASP A 84 -27.78 6.97 4.38
CA ASP A 84 -28.10 7.29 2.98
C ASP A 84 -27.29 8.47 2.42
N TYR A 85 -27.01 9.50 3.24
CA TYR A 85 -26.23 10.63 2.78
C TYR A 85 -24.79 10.27 2.41
N LYS A 86 -24.19 9.27 3.08
CA LYS A 86 -22.84 8.78 2.71
C LYS A 86 -22.86 7.99 1.42
N VAL A 87 -23.91 7.21 1.21
CA VAL A 87 -24.13 6.50 -0.06
C VAL A 87 -24.38 7.48 -1.20
N ALA A 88 -25.15 8.54 -0.95
CA ALA A 88 -25.40 9.61 -1.93
C ALA A 88 -24.11 10.36 -2.29
N GLU A 89 -23.25 10.69 -1.30
CA GLU A 89 -21.93 11.30 -1.52
C GLU A 89 -21.04 10.38 -2.37
N MET A 90 -20.96 9.10 -2.05
CA MET A 90 -20.21 8.12 -2.84
C MET A 90 -20.71 8.09 -4.30
N ASN A 91 -22.02 8.01 -4.51
CA ASN A 91 -22.59 7.99 -5.85
C ASN A 91 -22.28 9.27 -6.63
N TYR A 92 -22.33 10.44 -5.97
CA TYR A 92 -21.91 11.71 -6.56
C TYR A 92 -20.44 11.68 -7.01
N LEU A 93 -19.54 11.22 -6.16
CA LEU A 93 -18.12 11.11 -6.48
C LEU A 93 -17.86 10.15 -7.65
N LEU A 94 -18.58 9.03 -7.71
CA LEU A 94 -18.54 8.09 -8.84
C LEU A 94 -19.04 8.71 -10.14
N GLU A 95 -20.19 9.40 -10.10
CA GLU A 95 -20.76 10.12 -11.26
C GLU A 95 -19.77 11.16 -11.81
N LYS A 96 -19.13 11.92 -10.92
CA LYS A 96 -18.12 12.93 -11.27
C LYS A 96 -16.78 12.34 -11.67
N LYS A 97 -16.58 11.02 -11.55
CA LYS A 97 -15.27 10.35 -11.72
C LYS A 97 -14.18 11.04 -10.88
N ALA A 98 -14.51 11.39 -9.64
CA ALA A 98 -13.67 12.18 -8.77
C ALA A 98 -12.31 11.51 -8.55
N SER A 99 -11.23 12.25 -8.76
CA SER A 99 -9.87 11.85 -8.34
C SER A 99 -9.82 11.82 -6.82
N ARG A 100 -9.21 10.79 -6.24
CA ARG A 100 -9.23 10.53 -4.80
C ARG A 100 -7.85 10.65 -4.17
N LEU A 101 -7.69 11.56 -3.22
CA LEU A 101 -6.48 11.69 -2.41
C LEU A 101 -6.78 11.35 -0.96
N GLY A 102 -6.17 10.28 -0.46
CA GLY A 102 -6.23 9.89 0.95
C GLY A 102 -4.91 10.19 1.65
N VAL A 103 -4.92 11.12 2.59
CA VAL A 103 -3.75 11.44 3.42
C VAL A 103 -3.91 10.81 4.78
N ARG A 104 -3.05 9.84 5.11
CA ARG A 104 -3.11 9.03 6.32
C ARG A 104 -2.22 9.62 7.41
N SER A 105 -2.81 9.85 8.59
CA SER A 105 -2.07 10.28 9.79
C SER A 105 -2.61 9.65 11.07
N SER A 106 -3.41 8.58 10.92
CA SER A 106 -4.16 7.96 12.02
C SER A 106 -3.26 7.36 13.10
N ASP A 107 -3.70 7.50 14.34
CA ASP A 107 -3.13 6.78 15.49
C ASP A 107 -3.36 5.26 15.33
N PRO A 108 -2.28 4.44 15.27
CA PRO A 108 -2.41 2.98 15.21
C PRO A 108 -3.12 2.37 16.43
N GLY A 109 -3.24 3.11 17.53
CA GLY A 109 -3.89 2.71 18.77
C GLY A 109 -5.28 3.31 19.01
N ALA A 110 -5.80 4.15 18.11
CA ALA A 110 -7.02 4.94 18.32
C ALA A 110 -8.22 4.13 18.79
N LEU A 111 -8.39 2.92 18.29
CA LEU A 111 -9.53 2.05 18.60
C LEU A 111 -9.22 0.96 19.64
N ASN A 112 -8.09 1.04 20.34
CA ASN A 112 -7.74 0.10 21.41
C ASN A 112 -8.81 0.09 22.52
N GLY A 113 -9.28 -1.12 22.89
CA GLY A 113 -10.31 -1.30 23.93
C GLY A 113 -11.74 -0.99 23.48
N VAL A 114 -11.97 -0.68 22.21
CA VAL A 114 -13.31 -0.67 21.60
C VAL A 114 -13.79 -2.09 21.38
N ASP A 115 -15.11 -2.31 21.53
CA ASP A 115 -15.75 -3.60 21.30
C ASP A 115 -15.50 -4.09 19.86
N ALA A 116 -14.88 -5.27 19.74
CA ALA A 116 -14.53 -5.87 18.44
C ALA A 116 -15.76 -6.19 17.58
N GLU A 117 -16.91 -6.54 18.19
CA GLU A 117 -18.16 -6.79 17.46
C GLU A 117 -18.66 -5.51 16.78
N LYS A 118 -18.60 -4.37 17.46
CA LYS A 118 -18.94 -3.06 16.91
C LYS A 118 -18.05 -2.67 15.75
N LEU A 119 -16.74 -2.88 15.88
CA LEU A 119 -15.77 -2.60 14.80
C LEU A 119 -16.05 -3.48 13.57
N SER A 120 -16.25 -4.78 13.78
CA SER A 120 -16.53 -5.75 12.72
C SER A 120 -17.84 -5.43 12.01
N ALA A 121 -18.92 -5.16 12.74
CA ALA A 121 -20.22 -4.80 12.15
C ALA A 121 -20.13 -3.54 11.28
N SER A 122 -19.48 -2.50 11.78
CA SER A 122 -19.27 -1.26 11.02
C SER A 122 -18.40 -1.46 9.78
N ALA A 123 -17.31 -2.22 9.90
CA ALA A 123 -16.43 -2.53 8.77
C ALA A 123 -17.19 -3.29 7.67
N LYS A 124 -17.99 -4.29 8.06
CA LYS A 124 -18.83 -5.07 7.13
C LYS A 124 -19.85 -4.18 6.43
N ALA A 125 -20.58 -3.35 7.17
CA ALA A 125 -21.58 -2.43 6.61
C ALA A 125 -20.95 -1.44 5.61
N MET A 126 -19.81 -0.84 5.99
CA MET A 126 -19.03 0.05 5.11
C MET A 126 -18.50 -0.68 3.89
N GLY A 127 -17.98 -1.90 4.05
CA GLY A 127 -17.48 -2.73 2.95
C GLY A 127 -18.53 -3.03 1.89
N ILE A 128 -19.77 -3.30 2.32
CA ILE A 128 -20.91 -3.52 1.42
C ILE A 128 -21.33 -2.21 0.74
N ALA A 129 -21.56 -1.16 1.52
CA ALA A 129 -22.07 0.11 1.00
C ALA A 129 -21.08 0.81 0.05
N MET A 130 -19.77 0.74 0.34
CA MET A 130 -18.71 1.38 -0.45
C MET A 130 -18.11 0.46 -1.53
N LYS A 131 -18.67 -0.74 -1.73
CA LYS A 131 -18.20 -1.68 -2.76
C LYS A 131 -18.08 -1.05 -4.16
N PRO A 132 -19.04 -0.23 -4.67
CA PRO A 132 -18.89 0.38 -5.98
C PRO A 132 -17.68 1.31 -6.10
N MET A 133 -17.38 2.08 -5.05
CA MET A 133 -16.21 2.96 -5.00
C MET A 133 -14.91 2.15 -4.92
N ARG A 134 -14.89 1.07 -4.12
CA ARG A 134 -13.72 0.18 -4.04
C ARG A 134 -13.42 -0.44 -5.39
N ILE A 135 -14.41 -0.96 -6.10
CA ILE A 135 -14.23 -1.51 -7.46
C ILE A 135 -13.69 -0.43 -8.41
N ALA A 136 -14.25 0.79 -8.38
CA ALA A 136 -13.79 1.87 -9.24
C ALA A 136 -12.32 2.25 -8.98
N THR A 137 -11.89 2.23 -7.71
CA THR A 137 -10.50 2.48 -7.30
C THR A 137 -9.59 1.33 -7.75
N GLN A 138 -9.91 0.09 -7.39
CA GLN A 138 -9.09 -1.09 -7.69
C GLN A 138 -8.97 -1.42 -9.19
N SER A 139 -9.93 -0.98 -10.00
CA SER A 139 -9.88 -1.11 -11.47
C SER A 139 -9.43 0.16 -12.19
N ASN A 140 -8.80 1.09 -11.47
CA ASN A 140 -8.27 2.35 -12.00
C ASN A 140 -9.28 3.16 -12.84
N LYS A 141 -10.60 3.07 -12.53
CA LYS A 141 -11.62 3.88 -13.22
C LYS A 141 -11.47 5.37 -12.93
N VAL A 142 -10.82 5.70 -11.83
CA VAL A 142 -10.50 7.07 -11.38
C VAL A 142 -9.05 7.11 -10.92
N SER A 143 -8.40 8.27 -10.99
CA SER A 143 -7.10 8.48 -10.33
C SER A 143 -7.26 8.43 -8.82
N TRP A 144 -6.31 7.80 -8.14
CA TRP A 144 -6.29 7.75 -6.69
C TRP A 144 -4.87 7.73 -6.14
N THR A 145 -4.68 8.31 -4.98
CA THR A 145 -3.38 8.34 -4.29
C THR A 145 -3.59 8.17 -2.79
N VAL A 146 -2.78 7.31 -2.20
CA VAL A 146 -2.60 7.24 -0.74
C VAL A 146 -1.27 7.89 -0.41
N ALA A 147 -1.29 8.81 0.54
CA ALA A 147 -0.11 9.49 1.05
C ALA A 147 -0.21 9.59 2.58
N ALA A 148 0.82 10.09 3.23
CA ALA A 148 0.83 10.22 4.68
C ALA A 148 1.11 11.66 5.14
N ALA A 149 0.73 11.95 6.37
CA ALA A 149 1.08 13.16 7.09
C ALA A 149 1.35 12.83 8.56
N ALA A 150 2.28 13.50 9.21
CA ALA A 150 2.67 13.18 10.57
C ALA A 150 1.55 13.56 11.56
N GLY A 151 0.80 12.57 12.03
CA GLY A 151 -0.12 12.69 13.17
C GLY A 151 0.64 12.54 14.49
N THR A 152 0.18 13.23 15.53
CA THR A 152 0.87 13.29 16.81
C THR A 152 1.05 11.91 17.45
N GLU A 153 -0.02 11.11 17.56
CA GLU A 153 0.03 9.80 18.20
C GLU A 153 0.79 8.77 17.36
N TRP A 154 0.70 8.84 16.04
CA TRP A 154 1.53 8.02 15.15
C TRP A 154 3.01 8.35 15.30
N ALA A 155 3.37 9.64 15.34
CA ALA A 155 4.75 10.10 15.52
C ALA A 155 5.37 9.61 16.83
N LYS A 156 4.62 9.68 17.93
CA LYS A 156 5.05 9.16 19.24
C LYS A 156 5.29 7.66 19.23
N LYS A 157 4.50 6.91 18.47
CA LYS A 157 4.69 5.46 18.32
C LYS A 157 5.95 5.14 17.53
N VAL A 158 6.23 5.88 16.46
CA VAL A 158 7.44 5.69 15.63
C VAL A 158 8.70 6.17 16.36
N PHE A 159 8.60 7.28 17.10
CA PHE A 159 9.71 7.91 17.83
C PHE A 159 9.45 7.98 19.35
N PRO A 160 9.37 6.84 20.05
CA PRO A 160 9.01 6.81 21.47
C PRO A 160 10.05 7.44 22.40
N ASN A 161 11.26 7.70 21.90
CA ASN A 161 12.36 8.32 22.64
C ASN A 161 12.54 9.82 22.34
N ALA A 162 11.65 10.44 21.57
CA ALA A 162 11.66 11.88 21.33
C ALA A 162 11.45 12.67 22.62
N ALA A 163 12.09 13.81 22.76
CA ALA A 163 12.02 14.61 23.99
C ALA A 163 10.67 15.30 24.19
N SER A 164 9.88 15.46 23.13
CA SER A 164 8.51 15.99 23.17
C SER A 164 7.68 15.47 21.99
N ASP A 165 6.34 15.64 22.07
CA ASP A 165 5.42 15.31 20.99
C ASP A 165 5.75 16.10 19.70
N GLU A 166 6.12 17.39 19.83
CA GLU A 166 6.52 18.21 18.69
C GLU A 166 7.80 17.68 18.04
N GLU A 167 8.77 17.21 18.81
CA GLU A 167 9.98 16.61 18.25
C GLU A 167 9.67 15.29 17.51
N ALA A 168 8.79 14.46 18.06
CA ALA A 168 8.35 13.24 17.39
C ALA A 168 7.68 13.56 16.03
N VAL A 169 6.79 14.56 16.00
CA VAL A 169 6.11 15.02 14.77
C VAL A 169 7.12 15.57 13.77
N ASP A 170 8.09 16.40 14.19
CA ASP A 170 9.16 16.91 13.33
C ASP A 170 9.97 15.75 12.72
N LEU A 171 10.37 14.77 13.53
CA LEU A 171 11.12 13.59 13.07
C LEU A 171 10.32 12.77 12.05
N LEU A 172 9.03 12.59 12.26
CA LEU A 172 8.18 11.86 11.32
C LEU A 172 7.97 12.63 10.01
N TRP A 173 7.76 13.94 10.06
CA TRP A 173 7.72 14.79 8.87
C TRP A 173 9.03 14.75 8.08
N ASP A 174 10.18 14.75 8.76
CA ASP A 174 11.48 14.61 8.12
C ASP A 174 11.58 13.31 7.31
N GLN A 175 11.09 12.20 7.86
CA GLN A 175 11.07 10.93 7.15
C GLN A 175 10.08 10.94 5.98
N ILE A 176 8.88 11.50 6.14
CA ILE A 176 7.90 11.63 5.06
C ILE A 176 8.50 12.45 3.90
N PHE A 177 9.12 13.58 4.21
CA PHE A 177 9.72 14.44 3.19
C PHE A 177 10.90 13.76 2.47
N LYS A 178 11.76 13.02 3.20
CA LYS A 178 12.86 12.25 2.60
C LYS A 178 12.35 11.15 1.67
N THR A 179 11.43 10.34 2.14
CA THR A 179 10.92 9.19 1.39
C THR A 179 10.09 9.63 0.19
N CYS A 180 9.39 10.75 0.29
CA CYS A 180 8.64 11.38 -0.80
C CYS A 180 9.50 12.33 -1.66
N ARG A 181 10.84 12.39 -1.47
CA ARG A 181 11.77 13.21 -2.27
C ARG A 181 11.46 14.72 -2.25
N VAL A 182 10.81 15.20 -1.18
CA VAL A 182 10.40 16.61 -1.04
C VAL A 182 11.61 17.54 -0.90
N TYR A 183 12.73 17.03 -0.39
CA TYR A 183 13.97 17.79 -0.23
C TYR A 183 14.72 18.06 -1.53
N GLU A 184 14.32 17.41 -2.63
CA GLU A 184 14.86 17.73 -3.94
C GLU A 184 14.46 19.17 -4.38
N ASP A 185 15.24 19.76 -5.27
CA ASP A 185 14.95 21.10 -5.78
C ASP A 185 13.59 21.14 -6.47
N ASP A 186 13.28 20.13 -7.29
CA ASP A 186 11.97 19.90 -7.91
C ASP A 186 11.48 18.47 -7.60
N PRO A 187 10.67 18.27 -6.56
CA PRO A 187 10.11 16.97 -6.20
C PRO A 187 9.28 16.32 -7.32
N VAL A 188 8.57 17.12 -8.13
CA VAL A 188 7.78 16.62 -9.26
C VAL A 188 8.67 15.99 -10.32
N ALA A 189 9.77 16.65 -10.68
CA ALA A 189 10.76 16.10 -11.60
C ALA A 189 11.50 14.89 -11.02
N ALA A 190 11.84 14.91 -9.71
CA ALA A 190 12.49 13.81 -9.03
C ALA A 190 11.60 12.55 -9.00
N TRP A 191 10.30 12.71 -8.77
CA TRP A 191 9.35 11.60 -8.84
C TRP A 191 9.18 11.05 -10.25
N LYS A 192 9.16 11.91 -11.27
CA LYS A 192 9.11 11.46 -12.66
C LYS A 192 10.33 10.60 -13.01
N ALA A 193 11.53 11.03 -12.62
CA ALA A 193 12.74 10.24 -12.82
C ALA A 193 12.75 8.93 -12.04
N HIS A 194 12.19 8.92 -10.82
CA HIS A 194 12.04 7.71 -10.01
C HIS A 194 11.05 6.72 -10.65
N GLU A 195 9.91 7.20 -11.10
CA GLU A 195 8.91 6.41 -11.81
C GLU A 195 9.48 5.81 -13.10
N GLU A 196 10.18 6.60 -13.92
CA GLU A 196 10.87 6.11 -15.13
C GLU A 196 11.86 4.98 -14.81
N LYS A 197 12.56 5.06 -13.66
CA LYS A 197 13.45 4.01 -13.18
C LYS A 197 12.68 2.73 -12.84
N LEU A 198 11.60 2.81 -12.05
CA LEU A 198 10.77 1.65 -11.69
C LEU A 198 10.09 1.05 -12.93
N SER A 199 9.52 1.87 -13.77
CA SER A 199 8.87 1.48 -15.02
C SER A 199 9.84 0.76 -15.98
N SER A 200 11.11 1.17 -16.02
CA SER A 200 12.14 0.48 -16.80
C SER A 200 12.38 -0.94 -16.30
N LYS A 201 12.33 -1.17 -14.98
CA LYS A 201 12.47 -2.51 -14.38
C LYS A 201 11.23 -3.37 -14.67
N ALA A 202 10.04 -2.82 -14.46
CA ALA A 202 8.78 -3.50 -14.81
C ALA A 202 8.75 -3.90 -16.29
N LYS A 203 9.23 -3.04 -17.19
CA LYS A 203 9.31 -3.34 -18.61
C LYS A 203 10.21 -4.54 -18.91
N VAL A 204 11.41 -4.60 -18.35
CA VAL A 204 12.32 -5.76 -18.52
C VAL A 204 11.65 -7.04 -18.04
N LEU A 205 11.01 -7.03 -16.86
CA LEU A 205 10.32 -8.19 -16.29
C LEU A 205 9.12 -8.62 -17.15
N ASN A 206 8.40 -7.66 -17.73
CA ASN A 206 7.30 -7.91 -18.66
C ASN A 206 7.77 -8.50 -20.01
N GLU A 207 8.93 -8.08 -20.52
CA GLU A 207 9.50 -8.61 -21.76
C GLU A 207 10.06 -10.03 -21.58
N GLU A 208 10.65 -10.32 -20.40
CA GLU A 208 11.26 -11.62 -20.11
C GLU A 208 10.23 -12.75 -19.87
N GLN A 209 9.04 -12.41 -19.34
CA GLN A 209 7.97 -13.40 -19.04
C GLN A 209 8.49 -14.65 -18.34
N PHE A 210 9.22 -14.48 -17.23
CA PHE A 210 9.74 -15.58 -16.44
C PHE A 210 8.64 -16.56 -16.00
N THR A 211 8.93 -17.85 -15.98
CA THR A 211 7.98 -18.88 -15.50
C THR A 211 7.93 -18.95 -13.99
N ALA A 212 9.00 -18.50 -13.31
CA ALA A 212 9.10 -18.48 -11.84
C ALA A 212 10.18 -17.51 -11.39
N LEU A 213 10.12 -17.13 -10.11
CA LEU A 213 11.17 -16.45 -9.36
C LEU A 213 11.74 -17.39 -8.31
N HIS A 214 13.05 -17.33 -8.08
CA HIS A 214 13.72 -18.05 -7.00
C HIS A 214 14.42 -17.08 -6.07
N TYR A 215 14.00 -17.05 -4.83
CA TYR A 215 14.51 -16.17 -3.76
C TYR A 215 15.48 -16.95 -2.89
N THR A 216 16.64 -16.39 -2.63
CA THR A 216 17.66 -16.98 -1.76
C THR A 216 18.22 -15.91 -0.81
N ALA A 217 18.15 -16.19 0.51
CA ALA A 217 18.73 -15.37 1.56
C ALA A 217 18.88 -16.22 2.84
N PRO A 218 19.56 -15.74 3.90
CA PRO A 218 19.56 -16.43 5.19
C PRO A 218 18.11 -16.65 5.69
N GLY A 219 17.70 -17.92 5.86
CA GLY A 219 16.34 -18.28 6.27
C GLY A 219 15.31 -18.25 5.14
N THR A 220 15.73 -18.14 3.89
CA THR A 220 14.85 -18.12 2.72
C THR A 220 15.42 -18.97 1.58
N ASP A 221 14.64 -19.92 1.11
CA ASP A 221 14.82 -20.67 -0.14
C ASP A 221 13.43 -20.94 -0.69
N LEU A 222 12.96 -20.06 -1.59
CA LEU A 222 11.57 -20.01 -2.04
C LEU A 222 11.51 -19.89 -3.57
N THR A 223 10.75 -20.76 -4.20
CA THR A 223 10.41 -20.65 -5.62
C THR A 223 8.94 -20.31 -5.78
N LEU A 224 8.65 -19.21 -6.48
CA LEU A 224 7.30 -18.77 -6.83
C LEU A 224 7.08 -18.91 -8.33
N GLY A 225 6.12 -19.73 -8.74
CA GLY A 225 5.68 -19.77 -10.13
C GLY A 225 4.92 -18.49 -10.50
N LEU A 226 5.12 -18.02 -11.72
CA LEU A 226 4.37 -16.85 -12.23
C LEU A 226 3.28 -17.31 -13.19
N PRO A 227 2.11 -16.66 -13.21
CA PRO A 227 1.05 -16.91 -14.19
C PRO A 227 1.56 -16.70 -15.62
N LYS A 228 0.98 -17.39 -16.56
CA LYS A 228 1.18 -17.07 -17.97
C LYS A 228 0.57 -15.69 -18.28
N ASN A 229 1.29 -14.86 -19.01
CA ASN A 229 0.92 -13.48 -19.30
C ASN A 229 0.81 -12.62 -18.02
N HIS A 230 1.59 -12.94 -16.99
CA HIS A 230 1.70 -12.05 -15.83
C HIS A 230 2.14 -10.65 -16.27
N HIS A 231 1.69 -9.67 -15.52
CA HIS A 231 2.01 -8.26 -15.75
C HIS A 231 2.64 -7.65 -14.49
N TRP A 232 3.81 -7.04 -14.67
CA TRP A 232 4.50 -6.29 -13.63
C TRP A 232 4.06 -4.83 -13.70
N GLU A 233 3.59 -4.32 -12.59
CA GLU A 233 3.28 -2.91 -12.40
C GLU A 233 4.40 -2.20 -11.65
N SER A 234 4.45 -0.88 -11.77
CA SER A 234 5.37 0.00 -11.05
C SER A 234 4.61 1.10 -10.31
N ALA A 235 5.27 2.21 -9.98
CA ALA A 235 4.69 3.30 -9.20
C ALA A 235 3.40 3.90 -9.78
N GLY A 236 3.27 3.94 -11.11
CA GLY A 236 2.19 4.64 -11.77
C GLY A 236 1.28 3.76 -12.61
N SER A 237 0.02 4.17 -12.69
CA SER A 237 -1.04 3.53 -13.46
C SER A 237 -1.77 4.52 -14.35
N LEU A 238 -2.48 4.02 -15.35
CA LEU A 238 -3.42 4.82 -16.15
C LEU A 238 -4.84 4.64 -15.63
N ASN A 239 -5.57 5.74 -15.49
CA ASN A 239 -7.00 5.67 -15.22
C ASN A 239 -7.80 5.39 -16.51
N ALA A 240 -9.12 5.21 -16.37
CA ALA A 240 -9.99 4.93 -17.51
C ALA A 240 -10.10 6.10 -18.54
N GLN A 241 -9.59 7.28 -18.21
CA GLN A 241 -9.47 8.43 -19.11
C GLN A 241 -8.13 8.49 -19.84
N GLY A 242 -7.22 7.55 -19.56
CA GLY A 242 -5.85 7.53 -20.08
C GLY A 242 -4.91 8.51 -19.39
N GLU A 243 -5.28 8.99 -18.20
CA GLU A 243 -4.47 9.90 -17.40
C GLU A 243 -3.58 9.11 -16.44
N TYR A 244 -2.31 9.46 -16.43
CA TYR A 244 -1.32 8.80 -15.58
C TYR A 244 -1.39 9.35 -14.15
N PHE A 245 -1.35 8.48 -13.13
CA PHE A 245 -1.35 8.85 -11.72
C PHE A 245 -0.45 7.90 -10.92
N ILE A 246 -0.09 8.28 -9.69
CA ILE A 246 0.72 7.46 -8.79
C ILE A 246 -0.14 7.06 -7.58
N ALA A 247 -0.38 5.76 -7.44
CA ALA A 247 -1.31 5.23 -6.43
C ALA A 247 -0.80 5.40 -4.99
N ASN A 248 0.49 5.22 -4.75
CA ASN A 248 1.11 5.28 -3.43
C ASN A 248 2.26 6.28 -3.41
N MET A 249 2.29 7.18 -2.40
CA MET A 249 3.38 8.10 -2.16
C MET A 249 3.80 8.06 -0.67
N PRO A 250 4.96 7.45 -0.35
CA PRO A 250 5.97 6.92 -1.27
C PRO A 250 5.65 5.55 -1.85
N THR A 251 6.37 5.15 -2.92
CA THR A 251 6.48 3.78 -3.41
C THR A 251 7.87 3.54 -4.00
N GLU A 252 8.41 2.35 -3.79
CA GLU A 252 9.73 1.90 -4.24
C GLU A 252 9.66 0.56 -4.99
N GLU A 253 8.46 0.06 -5.23
CA GLU A 253 8.20 -1.30 -5.67
C GLU A 253 7.94 -1.45 -7.17
N VAL A 254 8.24 -2.66 -7.64
CA VAL A 254 7.72 -3.25 -8.88
C VAL A 254 7.11 -4.58 -8.50
N PHE A 255 5.83 -4.79 -8.76
CA PHE A 255 5.09 -5.93 -8.24
C PHE A 255 4.27 -6.67 -9.30
N THR A 256 3.95 -7.94 -9.01
CA THR A 256 3.00 -8.77 -9.73
C THR A 256 2.40 -9.82 -8.78
N ALA A 257 1.48 -10.64 -9.25
CA ALA A 257 0.97 -11.76 -8.48
C ALA A 257 1.67 -13.08 -8.88
N PRO A 258 2.05 -13.95 -7.92
CA PRO A 258 2.46 -15.32 -8.22
C PRO A 258 1.24 -16.17 -8.62
N ASP A 259 1.48 -17.28 -9.31
CA ASP A 259 0.49 -18.32 -9.50
C ASP A 259 0.25 -19.02 -8.15
N PHE A 260 -0.93 -18.83 -7.57
CA PHE A 260 -1.27 -19.33 -6.24
C PHE A 260 -1.15 -20.84 -6.05
N ARG A 261 -1.00 -21.58 -7.14
CA ARG A 261 -0.83 -23.05 -7.17
C ARG A 261 0.64 -23.48 -7.17
N ARG A 262 1.60 -22.53 -7.23
CA ARG A 262 2.98 -22.81 -7.58
C ARG A 262 3.97 -22.07 -6.67
N ALA A 263 3.91 -22.32 -5.38
CA ALA A 263 4.90 -21.87 -4.40
C ALA A 263 5.51 -23.06 -3.70
N GLU A 264 6.85 -23.17 -3.67
CA GLU A 264 7.61 -24.25 -3.05
C GLU A 264 8.77 -23.69 -2.24
N GLY A 265 8.96 -24.19 -1.02
CA GLY A 265 10.07 -23.82 -0.16
C GLY A 265 9.64 -23.06 1.08
N PHE A 266 10.51 -22.19 1.58
CA PHE A 266 10.27 -21.46 2.82
C PHE A 266 10.86 -20.06 2.77
N VAL A 267 10.28 -19.18 3.59
CA VAL A 267 10.71 -17.80 3.72
C VAL A 267 10.59 -17.32 5.17
N THR A 268 11.52 -16.47 5.57
CA THR A 268 11.50 -15.80 6.88
C THR A 268 11.37 -14.29 6.70
N SER A 269 10.48 -13.66 7.48
CA SER A 269 10.38 -12.19 7.47
C SER A 269 11.63 -11.54 8.05
N THR A 270 11.98 -10.39 7.50
CA THR A 270 13.16 -9.60 7.91
C THR A 270 12.80 -8.36 8.71
N LYS A 271 11.53 -7.97 8.67
CA LYS A 271 11.02 -6.79 9.40
C LYS A 271 9.74 -7.16 10.15
N PRO A 272 9.38 -6.42 11.22
CA PRO A 272 8.11 -6.60 11.92
C PRO A 272 6.92 -6.29 11.00
N LEU A 273 5.81 -7.00 11.20
CA LEU A 273 4.52 -6.71 10.58
C LEU A 273 3.59 -6.07 11.62
N SER A 274 2.99 -4.93 11.29
CA SER A 274 1.90 -4.34 12.06
C SER A 274 0.56 -4.76 11.47
N TYR A 275 -0.19 -5.61 12.18
CA TYR A 275 -1.47 -6.12 11.69
C TYR A 275 -2.53 -6.12 12.80
N ASN A 276 -3.68 -5.46 12.56
CA ASN A 276 -4.81 -5.37 13.51
C ASN A 276 -4.37 -4.95 14.92
N GLY A 277 -3.47 -3.95 15.03
CA GLY A 277 -2.96 -3.45 16.31
C GLY A 277 -1.91 -4.35 16.99
N ASN A 278 -1.54 -5.48 16.38
CA ASN A 278 -0.50 -6.38 16.86
C ASN A 278 0.81 -6.15 16.10
N ILE A 279 1.93 -6.28 16.79
CA ILE A 279 3.26 -6.36 16.19
C ILE A 279 3.65 -7.83 16.11
N ILE A 280 3.93 -8.31 14.91
CA ILE A 280 4.28 -9.69 14.60
C ILE A 280 5.75 -9.70 14.16
N GLU A 281 6.55 -10.59 14.75
CA GLU A 281 8.00 -10.63 14.51
C GLU A 281 8.46 -12.06 14.23
N GLY A 282 9.48 -12.21 13.39
CA GLY A 282 10.11 -13.50 13.09
C GLY A 282 9.16 -14.49 12.41
N ILE A 283 8.36 -14.01 11.45
CA ILE A 283 7.42 -14.85 10.68
C ILE A 283 8.22 -15.84 9.83
N LYS A 284 7.88 -17.12 9.92
CA LYS A 284 8.40 -18.18 9.04
C LYS A 284 7.24 -18.88 8.36
N VAL A 285 7.31 -18.96 7.03
CA VAL A 285 6.25 -19.56 6.21
C VAL A 285 6.85 -20.67 5.36
N THR A 286 6.19 -21.82 5.31
CA THR A 286 6.54 -22.95 4.45
C THR A 286 5.43 -23.19 3.44
N PHE A 287 5.82 -23.29 2.17
CA PHE A 287 4.93 -23.51 1.03
C PHE A 287 5.12 -24.88 0.44
N LYS A 288 4.03 -25.50 0.01
CA LYS A 288 3.99 -26.70 -0.80
C LYS A 288 2.80 -26.66 -1.74
N ASP A 289 3.03 -26.95 -3.02
CA ASP A 289 1.98 -26.93 -4.06
C ASP A 289 1.17 -25.62 -4.04
N GLY A 290 1.84 -24.47 -3.84
CA GLY A 290 1.23 -23.14 -3.77
C GLY A 290 0.60 -22.76 -2.42
N GLN A 291 0.42 -23.74 -1.52
CA GLN A 291 -0.29 -23.52 -0.26
C GLN A 291 0.67 -23.35 0.92
N ILE A 292 0.32 -22.46 1.83
CA ILE A 292 0.96 -22.36 3.15
C ILE A 292 0.59 -23.62 3.95
N VAL A 293 1.60 -24.47 4.19
CA VAL A 293 1.44 -25.71 4.96
C VAL A 293 1.86 -25.54 6.41
N ASP A 294 2.74 -24.59 6.69
CA ASP A 294 3.16 -24.21 8.04
C ASP A 294 3.45 -22.72 8.13
N ILE A 295 3.06 -22.10 9.25
CA ILE A 295 3.36 -20.72 9.57
C ILE A 295 3.58 -20.57 11.06
N THR A 296 4.69 -19.90 11.42
CA THR A 296 5.04 -19.59 12.81
C THR A 296 5.55 -18.18 12.92
N ALA A 297 5.48 -17.58 14.12
CA ALA A 297 6.11 -16.29 14.40
C ALA A 297 6.69 -16.30 15.82
N GLU A 298 7.80 -15.59 16.04
CA GLU A 298 8.41 -15.45 17.36
C GLU A 298 7.51 -14.62 18.29
N LYS A 299 6.79 -13.65 17.74
CA LYS A 299 5.77 -12.85 18.43
C LYS A 299 4.54 -12.72 17.51
N GLY A 300 3.35 -12.86 18.09
CA GLY A 300 2.10 -12.78 17.35
C GLY A 300 1.75 -14.07 16.57
N ASP A 301 2.30 -15.22 16.94
CA ASP A 301 2.13 -16.52 16.25
C ASP A 301 0.65 -16.88 16.04
N GLN A 302 -0.21 -16.72 17.05
CA GLN A 302 -1.63 -17.04 16.93
C GLN A 302 -2.34 -16.11 15.90
N VAL A 303 -1.97 -14.84 15.88
CA VAL A 303 -2.57 -13.86 14.94
C VAL A 303 -2.26 -14.25 13.49
N MET A 304 -1.03 -14.73 13.22
CA MET A 304 -0.67 -15.21 11.87
C MET A 304 -1.37 -16.50 11.50
N LYS A 305 -1.53 -17.42 12.47
CA LYS A 305 -2.29 -18.66 12.24
C LYS A 305 -3.76 -18.38 11.96
N ASP A 306 -4.38 -17.50 12.70
CA ASP A 306 -5.78 -17.10 12.50
C ASP A 306 -5.92 -16.42 11.13
N LEU A 307 -5.00 -15.51 10.76
CA LEU A 307 -4.99 -14.88 9.43
C LEU A 307 -5.00 -15.93 8.32
N VAL A 308 -4.09 -16.90 8.38
CA VAL A 308 -3.89 -17.87 7.28
C VAL A 308 -4.96 -18.96 7.25
N PHE A 309 -5.39 -19.45 8.41
CA PHE A 309 -6.22 -20.66 8.47
C PHE A 309 -7.71 -20.37 8.66
N GLU A 310 -8.10 -19.17 9.06
CA GLU A 310 -9.51 -18.82 9.28
C GLU A 310 -10.11 -17.96 8.15
N ASN A 311 -9.27 -17.38 7.27
CA ASN A 311 -9.76 -16.58 6.16
C ASN A 311 -9.72 -17.35 4.83
N ALA A 312 -10.80 -17.22 4.07
CA ALA A 312 -10.89 -17.87 2.75
C ALA A 312 -9.81 -17.32 1.80
N GLY A 313 -9.08 -18.24 1.14
CA GLY A 313 -8.01 -17.89 0.20
C GLY A 313 -6.71 -17.39 0.84
N ALA A 314 -6.62 -17.27 2.17
CA ALA A 314 -5.40 -16.79 2.83
C ALA A 314 -4.26 -17.82 2.93
N ARG A 315 -4.49 -19.06 2.48
CA ARG A 315 -3.44 -20.09 2.41
C ARG A 315 -2.52 -19.98 1.20
N ALA A 316 -2.70 -18.96 0.38
CA ALA A 316 -1.89 -18.74 -0.81
C ALA A 316 -1.49 -17.25 -0.92
N LEU A 317 -0.48 -17.01 -1.75
CA LEU A 317 0.01 -15.66 -2.01
C LEU A 317 -0.83 -14.95 -3.08
N GLY A 318 -0.98 -13.64 -2.93
CA GLY A 318 -1.61 -12.74 -3.88
C GLY A 318 -0.64 -11.75 -4.51
N GLU A 319 0.55 -11.55 -3.91
CA GLU A 319 1.52 -10.61 -4.43
C GLU A 319 2.96 -11.05 -4.19
N CYS A 320 3.84 -10.67 -5.12
CA CYS A 320 5.27 -10.63 -4.93
C CYS A 320 5.81 -9.30 -5.44
N ALA A 321 6.37 -8.51 -4.53
CA ALA A 321 6.89 -7.19 -4.80
C ALA A 321 8.41 -7.15 -4.66
N LEU A 322 9.04 -6.43 -5.58
CA LEU A 322 10.48 -6.25 -5.68
C LEU A 322 10.83 -4.80 -5.29
N VAL A 323 11.50 -4.66 -4.16
CA VAL A 323 11.91 -3.38 -3.57
C VAL A 323 13.40 -3.48 -3.23
N PRO A 324 14.26 -2.60 -3.77
CA PRO A 324 15.69 -2.65 -3.46
C PRO A 324 15.96 -2.24 -2.01
N ASP A 325 16.89 -2.93 -1.34
CA ASP A 325 17.30 -2.59 0.03
C ASP A 325 17.89 -1.15 0.12
N PRO A 326 18.62 -0.61 -0.87
CA PRO A 326 19.04 0.79 -0.88
C PRO A 326 17.90 1.82 -1.08
N SER A 327 16.67 1.50 -0.75
CA SER A 327 15.54 2.46 -0.78
C SER A 327 15.62 3.46 0.39
N PRO A 328 15.08 4.68 0.26
CA PRO A 328 15.08 5.66 1.34
C PRO A 328 14.35 5.15 2.59
N ILE A 329 13.32 4.34 2.44
CA ILE A 329 12.55 3.77 3.54
C ILE A 329 13.38 2.70 4.26
N SER A 330 13.99 1.76 3.53
CA SER A 330 14.85 0.73 4.09
C SER A 330 16.02 1.34 4.87
N GLN A 331 16.69 2.32 4.25
CA GLN A 331 17.86 2.98 4.83
C GLN A 331 17.55 3.84 6.06
N SER A 332 16.29 4.18 6.31
CA SER A 332 15.88 4.85 7.54
C SER A 332 16.07 3.98 8.79
N GLY A 333 16.00 2.65 8.63
CA GLY A 333 16.04 1.70 9.74
C GLY A 333 14.84 1.78 10.68
N ILE A 334 13.76 2.47 10.26
CA ILE A 334 12.56 2.76 11.06
C ILE A 334 11.45 1.78 10.69
N THR A 335 10.73 1.29 11.70
CA THR A 335 9.41 0.67 11.52
C THR A 335 8.37 1.76 11.68
N PHE A 336 7.62 2.03 10.62
CA PHE A 336 6.64 3.13 10.62
C PHE A 336 5.30 2.76 11.24
N PHE A 337 5.01 1.48 11.42
CA PHE A 337 3.68 0.99 11.82
C PHE A 337 2.57 1.47 10.87
N ASN A 338 2.92 1.63 9.62
CA ASN A 338 2.05 2.08 8.55
C ASN A 338 2.43 1.32 7.27
N THR A 339 1.49 0.51 6.75
CA THR A 339 1.71 -0.38 5.61
C THR A 339 2.27 0.36 4.41
N LEU A 340 1.80 1.57 4.09
CA LEU A 340 2.32 2.38 2.97
C LEU A 340 3.85 2.57 2.99
N PHE A 341 4.46 2.62 4.19
CA PHE A 341 5.92 2.74 4.34
C PHE A 341 6.57 1.37 4.52
N ASP A 342 6.03 0.57 5.42
CA ASP A 342 6.69 -0.66 5.86
C ASP A 342 6.79 -1.69 4.73
N GLU A 343 5.79 -1.81 3.84
CA GLU A 343 5.84 -2.64 2.64
C GLU A 343 6.94 -2.18 1.67
N ASN A 344 7.10 -0.87 1.51
CA ASN A 344 8.11 -0.27 0.64
C ASN A 344 9.53 -0.23 1.26
N ALA A 345 9.72 -0.84 2.42
CA ALA A 345 11.02 -0.97 3.06
C ALA A 345 11.86 -2.15 2.56
N SER A 346 11.26 -3.12 1.85
CA SER A 346 11.99 -4.29 1.30
C SER A 346 11.12 -5.09 0.34
N ASN A 347 11.75 -6.06 -0.37
CA ASN A 347 10.98 -7.11 -1.04
C ASN A 347 9.95 -7.69 -0.08
N HIS A 348 8.72 -7.86 -0.53
CA HIS A 348 7.63 -8.39 0.28
C HIS A 348 6.74 -9.35 -0.51
N LEU A 349 5.96 -10.11 0.23
CA LEU A 349 4.94 -11.01 -0.29
C LEU A 349 3.62 -10.70 0.38
N ALA A 350 2.51 -10.75 -0.35
CA ALA A 350 1.18 -10.66 0.25
C ALA A 350 0.51 -12.01 0.40
N ILE A 351 0.03 -12.30 1.61
CA ILE A 351 -0.90 -13.40 1.89
C ILE A 351 -2.29 -12.97 1.43
N GLY A 352 -2.95 -13.76 0.58
CA GLY A 352 -4.34 -13.55 0.22
C GLY A 352 -4.59 -13.10 -1.20
N ALA A 353 -5.41 -12.05 -1.40
CA ALA A 353 -5.94 -11.63 -2.69
C ALA A 353 -4.88 -11.08 -3.65
N ALA A 354 -5.00 -11.45 -4.93
CA ALA A 354 -4.20 -10.85 -6.01
C ALA A 354 -4.96 -9.71 -6.69
N TYR A 355 -4.22 -8.73 -7.20
CA TYR A 355 -4.77 -7.69 -8.07
C TYR A 355 -5.03 -8.25 -9.47
N ALA A 356 -6.19 -7.92 -10.04
CA ALA A 356 -6.57 -8.38 -11.38
C ALA A 356 -5.60 -7.90 -12.47
N THR A 357 -5.02 -6.72 -12.29
CA THR A 357 -4.05 -6.10 -13.20
C THR A 357 -2.71 -6.84 -13.27
N SER A 358 -2.44 -7.78 -12.36
CA SER A 358 -1.24 -8.63 -12.38
C SER A 358 -1.19 -9.65 -13.53
N VAL A 359 -2.25 -9.73 -14.37
CA VAL A 359 -2.24 -10.45 -15.65
C VAL A 359 -2.78 -9.55 -16.75
N VAL A 360 -2.26 -9.68 -17.96
CA VAL A 360 -2.67 -8.87 -19.11
C VAL A 360 -4.15 -9.02 -19.39
N GLY A 361 -4.90 -7.91 -19.32
CA GLY A 361 -6.35 -7.87 -19.55
C GLY A 361 -7.21 -8.33 -18.37
N GLY A 362 -6.59 -8.64 -17.23
CA GLY A 362 -7.28 -9.18 -16.06
C GLY A 362 -8.35 -8.26 -15.45
N GLU A 363 -8.24 -6.94 -15.67
CA GLU A 363 -9.27 -5.97 -15.28
C GLU A 363 -10.64 -6.20 -15.94
N ASN A 364 -10.67 -7.00 -17.00
CA ASN A 364 -11.89 -7.37 -17.74
C ASN A 364 -12.34 -8.80 -17.46
N PHE A 365 -11.58 -9.59 -16.65
CA PHE A 365 -11.88 -10.98 -16.35
C PHE A 365 -12.95 -11.12 -15.27
N SER A 366 -13.70 -12.20 -15.32
CA SER A 366 -14.53 -12.65 -14.20
C SER A 366 -13.69 -13.23 -13.07
N GLU A 367 -14.26 -13.42 -11.90
CA GLU A 367 -13.59 -14.07 -10.76
C GLU A 367 -13.04 -15.46 -11.13
N GLU A 368 -13.83 -16.25 -11.87
CA GLU A 368 -13.44 -17.58 -12.32
C GLU A 368 -12.31 -17.54 -13.37
N GLU A 369 -12.31 -16.53 -14.24
CA GLU A 369 -11.24 -16.32 -15.22
C GLU A 369 -9.93 -15.88 -14.54
N LEU A 370 -10.00 -15.04 -13.51
CA LEU A 370 -8.83 -14.64 -12.72
C LEU A 370 -8.23 -15.86 -11.98
N GLU A 371 -9.06 -16.69 -11.35
CA GLU A 371 -8.60 -17.92 -10.68
C GLU A 371 -7.99 -18.92 -11.69
N ALA A 372 -8.62 -19.09 -12.85
CA ALA A 372 -8.09 -19.95 -13.92
C ALA A 372 -6.74 -19.42 -14.44
N ALA A 373 -6.55 -18.11 -14.50
CA ALA A 373 -5.27 -17.48 -14.85
C ALA A 373 -4.19 -17.64 -13.78
N GLY A 374 -4.52 -18.10 -12.56
CA GLY A 374 -3.58 -18.35 -11.47
C GLY A 374 -3.56 -17.26 -10.40
N LEU A 375 -4.49 -16.31 -10.44
CA LEU A 375 -4.60 -15.24 -9.44
C LEU A 375 -5.44 -15.70 -8.23
N ASN A 376 -4.87 -15.55 -7.04
CA ASN A 376 -5.55 -15.95 -5.81
C ASN A 376 -6.71 -15.02 -5.46
N ARG A 377 -7.81 -15.61 -5.01
CA ARG A 377 -8.99 -14.90 -4.51
C ARG A 377 -9.10 -15.06 -3.00
N SER A 378 -9.23 -13.93 -2.30
CA SER A 378 -9.33 -13.92 -0.84
C SER A 378 -10.06 -12.68 -0.37
N ASP A 379 -10.56 -12.73 0.87
CA ASP A 379 -11.13 -11.57 1.57
C ASP A 379 -10.06 -10.70 2.26
N VAL A 380 -8.81 -11.19 2.30
CA VAL A 380 -7.67 -10.50 2.93
C VAL A 380 -6.53 -10.29 1.92
N HIS A 381 -5.71 -9.27 2.18
CA HIS A 381 -4.43 -9.00 1.52
C HIS A 381 -3.52 -8.42 2.59
N VAL A 382 -2.44 -9.14 2.92
CA VAL A 382 -1.55 -8.77 4.03
C VAL A 382 -0.10 -8.98 3.64
N ASP A 383 0.64 -7.89 3.53
CA ASP A 383 2.04 -7.85 3.16
C ASP A 383 2.94 -8.18 4.34
N PHE A 384 3.98 -8.97 4.09
CA PHE A 384 5.05 -9.20 5.06
C PHE A 384 6.42 -9.12 4.36
N MET A 385 7.34 -8.39 4.98
CA MET A 385 8.62 -8.01 4.43
C MET A 385 9.64 -9.13 4.57
N ILE A 386 10.30 -9.48 3.46
CA ILE A 386 11.25 -10.60 3.38
C ILE A 386 12.64 -10.19 2.87
N GLY A 387 12.76 -8.97 2.32
CA GLY A 387 13.99 -8.48 1.69
C GLY A 387 15.06 -8.09 2.69
N SER A 388 16.31 -8.18 2.27
CA SER A 388 17.50 -7.72 2.99
C SER A 388 18.63 -7.44 2.00
N ASP A 389 19.74 -6.86 2.50
CA ASP A 389 21.00 -6.66 1.77
C ASP A 389 21.70 -7.98 1.36
N GLN A 390 21.16 -9.13 1.75
CA GLN A 390 21.70 -10.47 1.41
C GLN A 390 20.73 -11.25 0.50
N MET A 391 19.66 -10.63 -0.01
CA MET A 391 18.72 -11.33 -0.85
C MET A 391 19.14 -11.33 -2.31
N ASP A 392 19.23 -12.52 -2.88
CA ASP A 392 19.35 -12.76 -4.31
C ASP A 392 18.01 -13.26 -4.88
N ILE A 393 17.66 -12.79 -6.08
CA ILE A 393 16.46 -13.24 -6.79
C ILE A 393 16.84 -13.57 -8.23
N ASP A 394 16.52 -14.80 -8.67
CA ASP A 394 16.65 -15.23 -10.05
C ASP A 394 15.28 -15.34 -10.72
N GLY A 395 15.15 -14.80 -11.93
CA GLY A 395 14.07 -15.15 -12.85
C GLY A 395 14.41 -16.43 -13.60
N ILE A 396 13.47 -17.38 -13.63
CA ILE A 396 13.63 -18.67 -14.31
C ILE A 396 12.84 -18.63 -15.62
N ARG A 397 13.51 -18.85 -16.76
CA ARG A 397 12.87 -18.93 -18.08
C ARG A 397 12.29 -20.32 -18.33
N GLU A 398 11.49 -20.46 -19.39
CA GLU A 398 10.85 -21.73 -19.78
C GLU A 398 11.87 -22.86 -20.08
N ASP A 399 13.06 -22.51 -20.58
CA ASP A 399 14.15 -23.45 -20.83
C ASP A 399 14.96 -23.82 -19.57
N GLY A 400 14.58 -23.29 -18.40
CA GLY A 400 15.25 -23.47 -17.12
C GLY A 400 16.48 -22.59 -16.91
N SER A 401 16.84 -21.73 -17.86
CA SER A 401 17.92 -20.76 -17.66
C SER A 401 17.52 -19.70 -16.64
N ARG A 402 18.51 -19.15 -15.92
CA ARG A 402 18.32 -18.20 -14.85
C ARG A 402 18.89 -16.83 -15.23
N VAL A 403 18.19 -15.80 -14.87
CA VAL A 403 18.59 -14.38 -15.00
C VAL A 403 18.61 -13.75 -13.63
N ALA A 404 19.72 -13.14 -13.26
CA ALA A 404 19.81 -12.39 -12.00
C ALA A 404 18.89 -11.17 -12.06
N ILE A 405 17.89 -11.11 -11.19
CA ILE A 405 17.02 -9.94 -11.02
C ILE A 405 17.52 -9.09 -9.85
N PHE A 406 17.85 -9.73 -8.74
CA PHE A 406 18.49 -9.09 -7.57
C PHE A 406 19.80 -9.81 -7.21
N ARG A 407 20.75 -9.02 -6.72
CA ARG A 407 21.98 -9.50 -6.07
C ARG A 407 22.30 -8.60 -4.89
N ASN A 408 22.55 -9.23 -3.72
CA ASN A 408 22.83 -8.50 -2.48
C ASN A 408 21.78 -7.41 -2.19
N GLY A 409 20.50 -7.74 -2.34
CA GLY A 409 19.39 -6.86 -2.03
C GLY A 409 19.13 -5.71 -3.02
N ASP A 410 19.84 -5.62 -4.15
CA ASP A 410 19.65 -4.56 -5.13
C ASP A 410 19.45 -5.11 -6.56
N TRP A 411 18.90 -4.27 -7.44
CA TRP A 411 18.65 -4.61 -8.83
C TRP A 411 19.93 -5.01 -9.58
N ALA A 412 19.88 -6.14 -10.27
CA ALA A 412 20.93 -6.66 -11.15
C ALA A 412 20.58 -6.58 -12.64
N ILE A 413 19.36 -6.09 -12.98
CA ILE A 413 18.84 -5.88 -14.34
C ILE A 413 18.79 -4.40 -14.69
#